data_3968241c0cc4040f6884c210caf8ccc6
#
_entry.id   3968241c0cc4040f6884c210caf8ccc6
#
_cell.length_a   1.000
_cell.length_b   1.000
_cell.length_c   1.000
_cell.angle_alpha   90.00
_cell.angle_beta   90.00
_cell.angle_gamma   90.00
#
_symmetry.space_group_name_H-M   'P 1'
#
loop_
_entity.id
_entity.type
_entity.pdbx_description
1 polymer ?
#
loop_
_entity_poly.entity_id
_entity_poly.type
_entity_poly.pdbx_seq_one_letter_code
_entity_poly.pdbx_strand_id
1 'polypeptide(L)'
;MSAEDLEKYETEMELQLYREYRDVVGLFTYVVETERRFYLTNTVDLQARSTEGGEVYFDVTMADAWVWDMYRPARFVKNVRVVTFKDVNVEELASSELPDIQVTKGNGFSK
;
A
#
# COMPACT_ATOMS: atom_id res chain seq x y z
N MET A 1 -8.69 -28.12 -12.15
CA MET A 1 -8.91 -27.55 -10.82
C MET A 1 -10.37 -27.13 -10.70
N SER A 2 -11.00 -27.51 -9.61
CA SER A 2 -12.39 -27.13 -9.38
C SER A 2 -12.47 -25.71 -8.87
N ALA A 3 -13.70 -25.16 -8.86
CA ALA A 3 -13.91 -23.82 -8.33
C ALA A 3 -13.57 -23.75 -6.84
N GLU A 4 -13.86 -24.84 -6.12
CA GLU A 4 -13.55 -24.90 -4.69
C GLU A 4 -12.06 -24.91 -4.45
N ASP A 5 -11.30 -25.63 -5.27
CA ASP A 5 -9.85 -25.69 -5.12
C ASP A 5 -9.21 -24.34 -5.42
N LEU A 6 -9.71 -23.65 -6.43
CA LEU A 6 -9.21 -22.35 -6.79
C LEU A 6 -9.50 -21.33 -5.68
N GLU A 7 -10.71 -21.36 -5.14
CA GLU A 7 -11.12 -20.49 -4.07
C GLU A 7 -10.26 -20.68 -2.83
N LYS A 8 -10.01 -21.92 -2.48
CA LYS A 8 -9.16 -22.25 -1.34
C LYS A 8 -7.73 -21.75 -1.55
N TYR A 9 -7.21 -21.95 -2.76
CA TYR A 9 -5.86 -21.51 -3.10
C TYR A 9 -5.74 -20.00 -2.97
N GLU A 10 -6.70 -19.26 -3.49
CA GLU A 10 -6.69 -17.80 -3.42
C GLU A 10 -6.81 -17.30 -1.99
N THR A 11 -7.61 -17.96 -1.18
CA THR A 11 -7.77 -17.61 0.23
C THR A 11 -6.45 -17.80 0.97
N GLU A 12 -5.75 -18.88 0.69
CA GLU A 12 -4.46 -19.13 1.32
C GLU A 12 -3.40 -18.11 0.90
N MET A 13 -3.40 -17.73 -0.38
CA MET A 13 -2.49 -16.72 -0.88
C MET A 13 -2.76 -15.36 -0.24
N GLU A 14 -4.02 -15.03 -0.11
CA GLU A 14 -4.42 -13.76 0.49
C GLU A 14 -4.03 -13.70 1.96
N LEU A 15 -4.22 -14.80 2.67
CA LEU A 15 -3.84 -14.86 4.07
C LEU A 15 -2.32 -14.73 4.23
N GLN A 16 -1.57 -15.36 3.35
CA GLN A 16 -0.13 -15.27 3.37
C GLN A 16 0.33 -13.84 3.11
N LEU A 17 -0.31 -13.18 2.16
CA LEU A 17 -0.03 -11.79 1.84
C LEU A 17 -0.31 -10.88 3.03
N TYR A 18 -1.42 -11.13 3.73
CA TYR A 18 -1.77 -10.37 4.92
C TYR A 18 -0.72 -10.54 6.03
N ARG A 19 -0.22 -11.74 6.20
CA ARG A 19 0.83 -12.00 7.19
C ARG A 19 2.11 -11.28 6.84
N GLU A 20 2.45 -11.26 5.56
CA GLU A 20 3.63 -10.55 5.08
C GLU A 20 3.47 -9.04 5.32
N TYR A 21 2.29 -8.51 4.98
CA TYR A 21 1.99 -7.11 5.21
C TYR A 21 2.17 -6.75 6.68
N ARG A 22 1.65 -7.56 7.58
CA ARG A 22 1.74 -7.32 9.00
C ARG A 22 3.20 -7.27 9.46
N ASP A 23 4.05 -8.08 8.84
CA ASP A 23 5.46 -8.12 9.20
C ASP A 23 6.25 -6.94 8.63
N VAL A 24 5.83 -6.39 7.49
CA VAL A 24 6.61 -5.35 6.82
C VAL A 24 6.08 -3.94 7.02
N VAL A 25 4.83 -3.78 7.43
CA VAL A 25 4.22 -2.45 7.48
C VAL A 25 4.99 -1.48 8.39
N GLY A 26 5.57 -1.99 9.46
CA GLY A 26 6.34 -1.16 10.38
C GLY A 26 7.66 -0.67 9.82
N LEU A 27 8.08 -1.17 8.66
CA LEU A 27 9.33 -0.76 8.02
C LEU A 27 9.14 0.46 7.13
N PHE A 28 7.91 0.87 6.90
CA PHE A 28 7.61 1.89 5.91
C PHE A 28 6.95 3.11 6.53
N THR A 29 7.11 4.24 5.86
CA THR A 29 6.61 5.53 6.32
C THR A 29 5.28 5.90 5.67
N TYR A 30 5.07 5.51 4.43
CA TYR A 30 3.89 5.94 3.67
C TYR A 30 3.12 4.78 3.09
N VAL A 31 1.79 4.97 3.03
CA VAL A 31 0.91 4.12 2.24
C VAL A 31 0.47 4.93 1.04
N VAL A 32 0.58 4.35 -0.14
CA VAL A 32 0.11 4.97 -1.37
C VAL A 32 -0.99 4.09 -1.93
N GLU A 33 -2.18 4.64 -2.06
CA GLU A 33 -3.34 3.91 -2.57
C GLU A 33 -3.69 4.38 -3.96
N THR A 34 -3.80 3.45 -4.89
CA THR A 34 -4.26 3.72 -6.24
C THR A 34 -5.54 2.92 -6.47
N GLU A 35 -6.18 3.11 -7.60
CA GLU A 35 -7.42 2.40 -7.90
C GLU A 35 -7.23 0.87 -7.96
N ARG A 36 -6.01 0.42 -8.21
CA ARG A 36 -5.76 -1.01 -8.41
C ARG A 36 -5.19 -1.70 -7.20
N ARG A 37 -4.30 -1.03 -6.49
CA ARG A 37 -3.61 -1.67 -5.38
C ARG A 37 -2.98 -0.61 -4.51
N PHE A 38 -2.45 -1.04 -3.37
CA PHE A 38 -1.72 -0.10 -2.55
C PHE A 38 -0.28 -0.53 -2.38
N TYR A 39 0.54 0.43 -1.98
CA TYR A 39 1.97 0.26 -1.83
C TYR A 39 2.39 0.80 -0.48
N LEU A 40 3.40 0.19 0.10
CA LEU A 40 4.12 0.74 1.25
C LEU A 40 5.46 1.23 0.74
N THR A 41 5.89 2.41 1.17
CA THR A 41 7.15 2.95 0.70
C THR A 41 7.72 3.93 1.71
N ASN A 42 9.00 4.20 1.62
CA ASN A 42 9.64 5.22 2.45
C ASN A 42 9.88 6.52 1.69
N THR A 43 9.72 6.50 0.37
CA THR A 43 9.85 7.71 -0.44
C THR A 43 8.77 7.72 -1.50
N VAL A 44 8.10 8.83 -1.64
CA VAL A 44 7.05 8.97 -2.65
C VAL A 44 7.10 10.38 -3.23
N ASP A 45 7.00 10.47 -4.55
CA ASP A 45 6.91 11.74 -5.24
C ASP A 45 5.63 11.69 -6.08
N LEU A 46 4.69 12.55 -5.73
CA LEU A 46 3.39 12.62 -6.40
C LEU A 46 3.30 13.94 -7.16
N GLN A 47 3.15 13.85 -8.47
CA GLN A 47 3.04 15.01 -9.34
C GLN A 47 1.70 14.99 -10.05
N ALA A 48 1.03 16.13 -10.06
CA ALA A 48 -0.16 16.30 -10.89
C ALA A 48 0.32 16.90 -12.21
N ARG A 49 -0.06 16.28 -13.31
CA ARG A 49 0.35 16.72 -14.64
C ARG A 49 -0.88 16.90 -15.52
N SER A 50 -0.71 17.56 -16.64
CA SER A 50 -1.80 17.80 -17.59
C SER A 50 -1.43 17.30 -18.97
N THR A 51 -2.43 16.76 -19.67
CA THR A 51 -2.26 16.42 -21.06
C THR A 51 -2.43 17.70 -21.88
N GLU A 52 -2.18 17.62 -23.18
CA GLU A 52 -2.40 18.75 -24.09
C GLU A 52 -3.87 19.18 -24.10
N GLY A 53 -4.78 18.22 -23.88
CA GLY A 53 -6.20 18.53 -23.83
C GLY A 53 -6.69 19.11 -22.51
N GLY A 54 -5.78 19.27 -21.55
CA GLY A 54 -6.13 19.86 -20.26
C GLY A 54 -6.59 18.86 -19.20
N GLU A 55 -6.53 17.58 -19.50
CA GLU A 55 -6.91 16.55 -18.54
C GLU A 55 -5.79 16.36 -17.53
N VAL A 56 -6.15 16.23 -16.27
CA VAL A 56 -5.17 16.08 -15.19
C VAL A 56 -4.97 14.60 -14.89
N TYR A 57 -3.72 14.21 -14.75
CA TYR A 57 -3.38 12.85 -14.31
C TYR A 57 -2.28 12.93 -13.26
N PHE A 58 -2.07 11.81 -12.58
CA PHE A 58 -1.08 11.74 -11.52
C PHE A 58 0.06 10.83 -11.91
N ASP A 59 1.27 11.28 -11.58
CA ASP A 59 2.50 10.55 -11.87
C ASP A 59 3.15 10.34 -10.51
N VAL A 60 3.20 9.10 -10.06
CA VAL A 60 3.70 8.75 -8.73
C VAL A 60 4.93 7.88 -8.87
N THR A 61 6.02 8.27 -8.23
CA THR A 61 7.21 7.43 -8.19
C THR A 61 7.54 7.08 -6.75
N MET A 62 7.96 5.85 -6.55
CA MET A 62 8.30 5.33 -5.23
C MET A 62 9.57 4.54 -5.35
N ALA A 63 10.38 4.57 -4.30
CA ALA A 63 11.59 3.76 -4.25
C ALA A 63 11.49 2.81 -3.06
N ASP A 64 11.99 1.60 -3.23
CA ASP A 64 12.00 0.58 -2.19
C ASP A 64 10.60 0.37 -1.62
N ALA A 65 9.70 -0.04 -2.48
CA ALA A 65 8.30 -0.21 -2.13
C ALA A 65 7.94 -1.67 -1.94
N TRP A 66 6.88 -1.91 -1.16
CA TRP A 66 6.26 -3.21 -1.03
C TRP A 66 4.86 -3.08 -1.63
N VAL A 67 4.50 -4.01 -2.51
CA VAL A 67 3.26 -3.94 -3.28
C VAL A 67 2.26 -4.96 -2.76
N TRP A 68 1.04 -4.52 -2.50
CA TRP A 68 -0.04 -5.44 -2.12
C TRP A 68 -0.57 -6.08 -3.41
N ASP A 69 -0.04 -7.23 -3.74
CA ASP A 69 -0.42 -7.97 -4.94
C ASP A 69 -0.09 -9.43 -4.73
N MET A 70 -1.10 -10.24 -4.47
CA MET A 70 -0.89 -11.64 -4.12
C MET A 70 -0.38 -12.49 -5.28
N TYR A 71 -0.52 -12.00 -6.50
CA TYR A 71 -0.06 -12.74 -7.67
C TYR A 71 1.37 -12.40 -8.06
N ARG A 72 1.96 -11.44 -7.39
CA ARG A 72 3.31 -11.01 -7.73
C ARG A 72 4.32 -11.89 -7.00
N PRO A 73 5.29 -12.49 -7.72
CA PRO A 73 6.27 -13.36 -7.06
C PRO A 73 7.22 -12.60 -6.16
N ALA A 74 7.52 -11.35 -6.49
CA ALA A 74 8.37 -10.51 -5.65
C ALA A 74 7.63 -9.23 -5.33
N ARG A 75 7.28 -9.05 -4.06
CA ARG A 75 6.51 -7.88 -3.65
C ARG A 75 7.36 -6.69 -3.22
N PHE A 76 8.65 -6.91 -2.95
CA PHE A 76 9.57 -5.81 -2.72
C PHE A 76 10.10 -5.37 -4.07
N VAL A 77 9.91 -4.10 -4.39
CA VAL A 77 10.26 -3.54 -5.69
C VAL A 77 11.10 -2.31 -5.48
N LYS A 78 12.21 -2.24 -6.17
CA LYS A 78 13.16 -1.16 -5.95
C LYS A 78 12.63 0.18 -6.44
N ASN A 79 11.99 0.18 -7.60
CA ASN A 79 11.45 1.41 -8.18
C ASN A 79 10.08 1.13 -8.76
N VAL A 80 9.12 1.98 -8.45
CA VAL A 80 7.76 1.86 -8.98
C VAL A 80 7.34 3.21 -9.51
N ARG A 81 6.72 3.21 -10.68
CA ARG A 81 6.08 4.40 -11.21
C ARG A 81 4.66 4.05 -11.61
N VAL A 82 3.70 4.84 -11.13
CA VAL A 82 2.30 4.67 -11.46
C VAL A 82 1.81 5.95 -12.11
N VAL A 83 1.16 5.82 -13.26
CA VAL A 83 0.56 6.94 -13.95
C VAL A 83 -0.92 6.62 -14.07
N THR A 84 -1.78 7.50 -13.57
CA THR A 84 -3.21 7.24 -13.55
C THR A 84 -4.02 8.53 -13.60
N PHE A 85 -5.18 8.45 -14.24
CA PHE A 85 -6.14 9.56 -14.23
C PHE A 85 -7.04 9.50 -13.00
N LYS A 86 -6.97 8.41 -12.23
CA LYS A 86 -7.76 8.23 -11.02
C LYS A 86 -7.04 8.81 -9.81
N ASP A 87 -7.79 9.04 -8.75
CA ASP A 87 -7.21 9.61 -7.55
C ASP A 87 -6.15 8.71 -6.94
N VAL A 88 -5.16 9.35 -6.35
CA VAL A 88 -4.10 8.66 -5.61
C VAL A 88 -4.12 9.24 -4.21
N ASN A 89 -4.15 8.37 -3.22
CA ASN A 89 -4.13 8.78 -1.83
C ASN A 89 -2.79 8.40 -1.21
N VAL A 90 -2.14 9.38 -0.57
CA VAL A 90 -0.88 9.14 0.12
C VAL A 90 -1.09 9.47 1.59
N GLU A 91 -0.83 8.50 2.45
CA GLU A 91 -0.94 8.70 3.89
C GLU A 91 0.38 8.38 4.55
N GLU A 92 0.72 9.18 5.53
CA GLU A 92 1.90 8.91 6.34
C GLU A 92 1.50 8.02 7.50
N LEU A 93 2.27 6.96 7.72
CA LEU A 93 2.01 6.04 8.81
C LEU A 93 2.62 6.58 10.07
N ALA A 94 1.83 6.68 11.11
CA ALA A 94 2.30 7.15 12.40
C ALA A 94 2.79 5.97 13.23
N SER A 95 3.79 5.30 12.72
CA SER A 95 4.22 4.03 13.30
C SER A 95 4.70 4.16 14.72
N SER A 96 5.26 5.28 15.07
CA SER A 96 5.78 5.45 16.42
C SER A 96 4.67 5.55 17.45
N GLU A 97 3.45 5.76 17.02
CA GLU A 97 2.32 5.89 17.91
C GLU A 97 1.50 4.63 18.04
N LEU A 98 1.86 3.67 17.25
CA LEU A 98 1.16 2.41 17.33
C LEU A 98 1.47 1.75 18.60
N PRO A 99 0.82 0.94 18.91
CA PRO A 99 0.77 0.17 20.05
C PRO A 99 0.55 0.90 21.26
N ASP A 100 0.72 1.90 21.31
CA ASP A 100 0.48 2.49 22.53
C ASP A 100 -0.92 2.69 22.79
N ILE A 101 -1.15 2.31 22.30
CA ILE A 101 -2.11 2.51 22.56
C ILE A 101 -2.68 1.86 23.33
N GLN A 102 -2.23 1.87 23.25
CA GLN A 102 -2.44 1.60 23.74
C GLN A 102 -2.91 1.64 24.43
N VAL A 103 -3.04 2.01 24.14
CA VAL A 103 -3.42 2.35 24.65
C VAL A 103 -3.72 2.68 25.31
N THR A 104 -3.93 2.91 25.40
CA THR A 104 -4.22 3.51 25.98
C THR A 104 -4.39 4.09 26.51
N LYS A 105 -4.69 4.36 26.89
CA LYS A 105 -4.86 5.17 27.23
C LYS A 105 -5.52 5.42 27.37
N GLY A 106 -5.66 5.45 27.18
CA GLY A 106 -6.30 5.89 27.24
C GLY A 106 -6.56 6.17 26.92
N ASN A 107 -6.83 6.42 26.85
CA ASN A 107 -7.09 6.86 26.52
C ASN A 107 -7.24 6.88 25.84
N GLY A 108 -7.52 6.81 25.65
CA GLY A 108 -7.76 7.03 25.09
C GLY A 108 -7.60 7.09 24.29
N PHE A 109 -7.83 7.32 24.13
CA PHE A 109 -7.66 7.61 23.71
C PHE A 109 -7.56 8.22 23.80
N SER A 110 -7.34 8.40 23.98
CA SER A 110 -7.08 9.04 24.26
C SER A 110 -6.70 9.39 24.39
N LYS A 111 -6.73 9.58 24.53
CA LYS A 111 -6.45 9.99 24.72
C LYS A 111 -6.60 10.10 24.76
#